data_8b35154025195be81660c2b9a7230cb5
#
_entry.id   8b35154025195be81660c2b9a7230cb5
#
_cell.length_a   1.000
_cell.length_b   1.000
_cell.length_c   1.000
_cell.angle_alpha   90.00
_cell.angle_beta   90.00
_cell.angle_gamma   90.00
#
_symmetry.space_group_name_H-M   'P 1'
#
loop_
_entity.id
_entity.type
_entity.pdbx_description
1 polymer ?
#
loop_
_entity_poly.entity_id
_entity_poly.type
_entity_poly.pdbx_seq_one_letter_code
_entity_poly.pdbx_strand_id
1 'polypeptide(L)'
;MLSKHMLTFKEKNKFCYLWGMPILITKLDPKEYNKQEILKTITDNYDKDPDREVWASSSMGTNIHHSLEDINNKNFPVPDYTKLIKAYQIPTQHYIQQLGFNTSVNVEQHIVNYTASKKEAFFEPHYHTGCKFSMVHYVQFNPKETSGTVFMNPYLHNEYWQERRHIRKNIGVTDDVSHSWIYDEWKFPVEEDDIIIFPAPLKHYVKTYPSKTLRVTISMNIQLIDKDFATIGSELRSERSMFQKPTSG
;
A
#
# COMPACT_ATOMS: atom_id res chain seq x y z
N MET A 1 4.29 -16.19 34.92
CA MET A 1 3.14 -15.47 34.29
C MET A 1 3.70 -14.38 33.37
N LEU A 2 3.95 -14.70 32.12
CA LEU A 2 4.41 -13.75 31.14
C LEU A 2 3.14 -13.10 30.55
N SER A 3 3.01 -11.80 30.78
CA SER A 3 1.93 -10.96 30.27
C SER A 3 1.87 -11.11 28.74
N LYS A 4 0.74 -11.57 28.23
CA LYS A 4 0.39 -11.47 26.82
C LYS A 4 0.30 -9.99 26.45
N HIS A 5 1.42 -9.39 26.07
CA HIS A 5 1.39 -8.13 25.33
C HIS A 5 1.05 -8.47 23.87
N MET A 6 -0.18 -8.95 23.67
CA MET A 6 -0.82 -8.74 22.38
C MET A 6 -0.75 -7.23 22.12
N LEU A 7 -0.04 -6.83 21.09
CA LEU A 7 -0.11 -5.47 20.57
C LEU A 7 -1.57 -5.16 20.24
N THR A 8 -2.29 -4.66 21.23
CA THR A 8 -3.59 -4.06 21.00
C THR A 8 -3.30 -2.75 20.27
N PHE A 9 -3.62 -2.71 18.98
CA PHE A 9 -3.59 -1.51 18.14
C PHE A 9 -4.62 -0.48 18.62
N LYS A 10 -4.52 -0.06 19.88
CA LYS A 10 -5.35 1.00 20.46
C LYS A 10 -4.75 2.39 20.29
N GLU A 11 -3.47 2.48 19.90
CA GLU A 11 -2.86 3.75 19.59
C GLU A 11 -3.22 4.17 18.17
N LYS A 12 -3.74 5.38 18.03
CA LYS A 12 -4.29 5.96 16.80
C LYS A 12 -3.25 6.03 15.66
N ASN A 13 -1.95 6.05 15.98
CA ASN A 13 -0.84 6.04 15.03
C ASN A 13 0.26 5.13 15.55
N LYS A 14 0.64 4.12 14.79
CA LYS A 14 1.75 3.25 15.15
C LYS A 14 2.84 3.31 14.09
N PHE A 15 3.99 3.84 14.48
CA PHE A 15 5.21 3.78 13.70
C PHE A 15 6.10 2.64 14.21
N CYS A 16 6.55 1.77 13.33
CA CYS A 16 7.41 0.64 13.69
C CYS A 16 8.38 0.31 12.55
N TYR A 17 9.36 -0.53 12.84
CA TYR A 17 10.30 -1.04 11.85
C TYR A 17 10.06 -2.52 11.60
N LEU A 18 9.73 -2.87 10.35
CA LEU A 18 9.62 -4.24 9.88
C LEU A 18 10.88 -4.58 9.07
N TRP A 19 11.71 -5.48 9.58
CA TRP A 19 13.02 -5.80 8.99
C TRP A 19 13.90 -4.56 8.70
N GLY A 20 13.87 -3.59 9.60
CA GLY A 20 14.56 -2.31 9.40
C GLY A 20 13.86 -1.34 8.45
N MET A 21 12.75 -1.74 7.82
CA MET A 21 11.94 -0.87 6.96
C MET A 21 10.91 -0.09 7.80
N PRO A 22 10.83 1.23 7.70
CA PRO A 22 9.87 2.04 8.44
C PRO A 22 8.44 1.78 7.95
N ILE A 23 7.53 1.51 8.86
CA ILE A 23 6.11 1.26 8.57
C ILE A 23 5.27 2.17 9.47
N LEU A 24 4.31 2.85 8.90
CA LEU A 24 3.26 3.55 9.65
C LEU A 24 1.93 2.81 9.45
N ILE A 25 1.25 2.55 10.56
CA ILE A 25 -0.13 2.07 10.56
C ILE A 25 -0.96 3.10 11.29
N THR A 26 -2.02 3.56 10.68
CA THR A 26 -2.93 4.55 11.25
C THR A 26 -4.35 4.30 10.77
N LYS A 27 -5.32 4.88 11.43
CA LYS A 27 -6.74 4.81 11.06
C LYS A 27 -7.22 6.18 10.60
N LEU A 28 -7.88 6.21 9.44
CA LEU A 28 -8.55 7.39 8.93
C LEU A 28 -9.97 7.47 9.51
N ASP A 29 -10.40 8.67 9.90
CA ASP A 29 -11.81 8.86 10.29
C ASP A 29 -12.67 8.89 9.01
N PRO A 30 -13.64 7.97 8.87
CA PRO A 30 -14.50 7.93 7.68
C PRO A 30 -15.36 9.21 7.49
N LYS A 31 -15.43 10.09 8.49
CA LYS A 31 -16.09 11.39 8.39
C LYS A 31 -15.25 12.47 7.71
N GLU A 32 -13.92 12.25 7.61
CA GLU A 32 -12.99 13.20 7.00
C GLU A 32 -12.98 13.12 5.47
N TYR A 33 -13.62 12.09 4.90
CA TYR A 33 -13.69 11.90 3.45
C TYR A 33 -15.07 11.36 3.02
N ASN A 34 -15.34 11.36 1.73
CA ASN A 34 -16.62 10.93 1.16
C ASN A 34 -16.71 9.41 0.96
N LYS A 35 -16.46 8.62 2.02
CA LYS A 35 -16.39 7.16 2.01
C LYS A 35 -17.55 6.49 1.27
N GLN A 36 -18.79 6.88 1.60
CA GLN A 36 -19.98 6.24 1.03
C GLN A 36 -20.11 6.46 -0.48
N GLU A 37 -19.77 7.66 -0.96
CA GLU A 37 -19.77 7.99 -2.39
C GLU A 37 -18.70 7.20 -3.14
N ILE A 38 -17.51 7.11 -2.56
CA ILE A 38 -16.40 6.31 -3.10
C ILE A 38 -16.79 4.83 -3.17
N LEU A 39 -17.29 4.26 -2.07
CA LEU A 39 -17.71 2.86 -2.04
C LEU A 39 -18.86 2.58 -3.01
N LYS A 40 -19.82 3.49 -3.12
CA LYS A 40 -20.92 3.35 -4.09
C LYS A 40 -20.36 3.26 -5.52
N THR A 41 -19.50 4.20 -5.91
CA THR A 41 -18.91 4.20 -7.26
C THR A 41 -18.12 2.93 -7.53
N ILE A 42 -17.33 2.46 -6.56
CA ILE A 42 -16.53 1.23 -6.70
C ILE A 42 -17.43 0.00 -6.78
N THR A 43 -18.47 -0.08 -5.96
CA THR A 43 -19.43 -1.20 -5.97
C THR A 43 -20.20 -1.24 -7.29
N ASP A 44 -20.69 -0.10 -7.76
CA ASP A 44 -21.40 0.01 -9.04
C ASP A 44 -20.49 -0.44 -10.22
N ASN A 45 -19.21 -0.09 -10.18
CA ASN A 45 -18.21 -0.54 -11.16
C ASN A 45 -17.96 -2.05 -11.06
N TYR A 46 -17.78 -2.57 -9.84
CA TYR A 46 -17.57 -3.98 -9.59
C TYR A 46 -18.76 -4.83 -10.08
N ASP A 47 -19.99 -4.41 -9.82
CA ASP A 47 -21.19 -5.14 -10.21
C ASP A 47 -21.39 -5.19 -11.74
N LYS A 48 -20.82 -4.22 -12.48
CA LYS A 48 -20.83 -4.22 -13.96
C LYS A 48 -19.86 -5.23 -14.54
N ASP A 49 -18.68 -5.36 -13.97
CA ASP A 49 -17.63 -6.26 -14.44
C ASP A 49 -16.69 -6.63 -13.27
N PRO A 50 -17.02 -7.70 -12.53
CA PRO A 50 -16.23 -8.11 -11.36
C PRO A 50 -14.80 -8.53 -11.70
N ASP A 51 -14.57 -9.03 -12.91
CA ASP A 51 -13.29 -9.58 -13.36
C ASP A 51 -12.49 -8.57 -14.20
N ARG A 52 -12.92 -7.30 -14.19
CA ARG A 52 -12.24 -6.25 -14.92
C ARG A 52 -10.80 -6.09 -14.47
N GLU A 53 -9.90 -6.56 -15.30
CA GLU A 53 -8.48 -6.38 -15.16
C GLU A 53 -8.01 -5.33 -16.16
N VAL A 54 -7.39 -4.26 -15.68
CA VAL A 54 -6.94 -3.15 -16.52
C VAL A 54 -5.43 -3.16 -16.73
N TRP A 55 -4.70 -3.95 -15.95
CA TRP A 55 -3.25 -4.10 -16.14
C TRP A 55 -2.98 -5.23 -17.12
N ALA A 56 -2.16 -4.90 -18.13
CA ALA A 56 -1.80 -5.83 -19.20
C ALA A 56 -1.00 -7.07 -18.75
N SER A 57 -0.68 -7.19 -17.47
CA SER A 57 -0.11 -8.38 -16.88
C SER A 57 -1.14 -9.05 -15.99
N SER A 58 -1.92 -9.96 -16.55
CA SER A 58 -2.78 -10.92 -15.85
C SER A 58 -2.07 -11.74 -14.76
N SER A 59 -0.78 -11.52 -14.58
CA SER A 59 0.09 -12.22 -13.63
C SER A 59 0.03 -11.68 -12.21
N MET A 60 -0.64 -10.55 -11.93
CA MET A 60 -0.58 -9.92 -10.61
C MET A 60 -1.72 -10.30 -9.65
N GLY A 61 -2.72 -11.03 -10.14
CA GLY A 61 -3.83 -11.45 -9.30
C GLY A 61 -4.97 -12.08 -10.09
N THR A 62 -5.97 -12.57 -9.40
CA THR A 62 -7.18 -13.16 -9.99
C THR A 62 -8.43 -12.67 -9.28
N ASN A 63 -9.55 -12.62 -10.02
CA ASN A 63 -10.87 -12.20 -9.53
C ASN A 63 -10.86 -10.83 -8.84
N ILE A 64 -10.09 -9.88 -9.39
CA ILE A 64 -9.90 -8.56 -8.84
C ILE A 64 -10.32 -7.52 -9.86
N HIS A 65 -11.25 -6.68 -9.47
CA HIS A 65 -11.63 -5.50 -10.23
C HIS A 65 -10.67 -4.36 -9.87
N HIS A 66 -9.97 -3.84 -10.88
CA HIS A 66 -9.11 -2.67 -10.75
C HIS A 66 -9.70 -1.46 -11.45
N SER A 67 -9.53 -0.28 -10.87
CA SER A 67 -9.59 0.95 -11.63
C SER A 67 -8.17 1.31 -12.06
N LEU A 68 -7.95 1.44 -13.35
CA LEU A 68 -6.93 2.36 -13.80
C LEU A 68 -7.55 3.72 -14.03
N GLU A 69 -6.68 4.74 -14.04
CA GLU A 69 -7.00 6.13 -14.29
C GLU A 69 -7.52 6.42 -15.71
N ASP A 70 -8.46 5.67 -16.19
CA ASP A 70 -9.19 6.07 -17.37
C ASP A 70 -10.31 7.03 -16.94
N ILE A 71 -9.89 8.25 -16.59
CA ILE A 71 -10.77 9.38 -16.24
C ILE A 71 -11.83 9.61 -17.32
N ASN A 72 -11.59 9.15 -18.53
CA ASN A 72 -12.49 9.33 -19.67
C ASN A 72 -13.44 8.14 -19.86
N ASN A 73 -13.30 7.05 -19.13
CA ASN A 73 -14.16 5.89 -19.29
C ASN A 73 -15.51 6.10 -18.60
N LYS A 74 -16.49 6.56 -19.37
CA LYS A 74 -17.88 6.80 -18.86
C LYS A 74 -18.56 5.55 -18.31
N ASN A 75 -18.14 4.36 -18.72
CA ASN A 75 -18.72 3.11 -18.26
C ASN A 75 -18.24 2.73 -16.85
N PHE A 76 -17.02 3.15 -16.49
CA PHE A 76 -16.40 2.86 -15.21
C PHE A 76 -15.82 4.16 -14.62
N PRO A 77 -16.67 5.03 -14.07
CA PRO A 77 -16.22 6.32 -13.55
C PRO A 77 -15.24 6.12 -12.40
N VAL A 78 -14.21 6.95 -12.36
CA VAL A 78 -13.27 7.02 -11.24
C VAL A 78 -13.97 7.73 -10.08
N PRO A 79 -13.89 7.21 -8.83
CA PRO A 79 -14.42 7.92 -7.67
C PRO A 79 -13.79 9.31 -7.50
N ASP A 80 -14.55 10.25 -6.95
CA ASP A 80 -13.98 11.53 -6.55
C ASP A 80 -13.12 11.37 -5.28
N TYR A 81 -11.81 11.45 -5.45
CA TYR A 81 -10.82 11.32 -4.39
C TYR A 81 -10.40 12.66 -3.76
N THR A 82 -11.01 13.77 -4.13
CA THR A 82 -10.58 15.11 -3.70
C THR A 82 -10.51 15.26 -2.17
N LYS A 83 -11.53 14.79 -1.45
CA LYS A 83 -11.54 14.80 0.02
C LYS A 83 -10.59 13.76 0.59
N LEU A 84 -10.52 12.58 -0.01
CA LEU A 84 -9.67 11.50 0.45
C LEU A 84 -8.18 11.85 0.35
N ILE A 85 -7.75 12.47 -0.76
CA ILE A 85 -6.35 12.94 -0.93
C ILE A 85 -5.99 13.96 0.17
N LYS A 86 -6.91 14.88 0.51
CA LYS A 86 -6.69 15.82 1.61
C LYS A 86 -6.56 15.10 2.96
N ALA A 87 -7.40 14.11 3.22
CA ALA A 87 -7.34 13.32 4.44
C ALA A 87 -6.01 12.51 4.54
N TYR A 88 -5.46 12.06 3.42
CA TYR A 88 -4.17 11.37 3.38
C TYR A 88 -2.96 12.27 3.67
N GLN A 89 -3.08 13.59 3.58
CA GLN A 89 -1.97 14.51 3.83
C GLN A 89 -1.43 14.38 5.25
N ILE A 90 -2.31 14.26 6.24
CA ILE A 90 -1.90 14.18 7.66
C ILE A 90 -1.05 12.93 7.94
N PRO A 91 -1.52 11.70 7.66
CA PRO A 91 -0.71 10.51 7.90
C PRO A 91 0.57 10.48 7.05
N THR A 92 0.54 11.00 5.83
CA THR A 92 1.74 11.08 4.99
C THR A 92 2.77 12.04 5.59
N GLN A 93 2.37 13.23 6.00
CA GLN A 93 3.27 14.18 6.66
C GLN A 93 3.85 13.61 7.95
N HIS A 94 3.01 12.97 8.76
CA HIS A 94 3.48 12.31 9.98
C HIS A 94 4.54 11.24 9.67
N TYR A 95 4.31 10.39 8.66
CA TYR A 95 5.28 9.38 8.24
C TYR A 95 6.62 10.00 7.80
N ILE A 96 6.57 11.03 6.96
CA ILE A 96 7.76 11.71 6.44
C ILE A 96 8.54 12.39 7.57
N GLN A 97 7.85 12.99 8.53
CA GLN A 97 8.48 13.60 9.71
C GLN A 97 9.17 12.54 10.60
N GLN A 98 8.55 11.39 10.81
CA GLN A 98 9.17 10.29 11.58
C GLN A 98 10.41 9.72 10.90
N LEU A 99 10.55 9.86 9.59
CA LEU A 99 11.76 9.52 8.85
C LEU A 99 12.86 10.58 8.94
N GLY A 100 12.61 11.70 9.59
CA GLY A 100 13.57 12.79 9.76
C GLY A 100 13.69 13.72 8.55
N PHE A 101 12.80 13.62 7.56
CA PHE A 101 12.78 14.58 6.46
C PHE A 101 12.26 15.94 6.94
N ASN A 102 12.97 16.98 6.56
CA ASN A 102 12.62 18.36 6.89
C ASN A 102 11.70 19.00 5.83
N THR A 103 11.42 20.28 6.00
CA THR A 103 10.55 21.06 5.10
C THR A 103 11.13 21.35 3.71
N SER A 104 12.37 20.91 3.40
CA SER A 104 12.99 21.09 2.09
C SER A 104 12.45 20.12 1.03
N VAL A 105 11.67 19.14 1.44
CA VAL A 105 11.11 18.12 0.54
C VAL A 105 9.67 18.45 0.19
N ASN A 106 9.34 18.42 -1.10
CA ASN A 106 7.96 18.40 -1.55
C ASN A 106 7.46 16.96 -1.55
N VAL A 107 6.24 16.77 -1.06
CA VAL A 107 5.59 15.46 -1.02
C VAL A 107 4.48 15.44 -2.07
N GLU A 108 4.63 14.57 -3.06
CA GLU A 108 3.58 14.33 -4.05
C GLU A 108 2.88 13.02 -3.74
N GLN A 109 1.55 13.07 -3.78
CA GLN A 109 0.65 11.95 -3.53
C GLN A 109 -0.16 11.64 -4.76
N HIS A 110 -0.15 10.39 -5.19
CA HIS A 110 -0.86 9.94 -6.37
C HIS A 110 -1.62 8.65 -6.07
N ILE A 111 -2.95 8.70 -6.11
CA ILE A 111 -3.77 7.48 -6.03
C ILE A 111 -3.59 6.70 -7.33
N VAL A 112 -3.08 5.48 -7.21
CA VAL A 112 -2.77 4.62 -8.36
C VAL A 112 -4.02 3.90 -8.84
N ASN A 113 -4.71 3.25 -7.90
CA ASN A 113 -5.92 2.50 -8.21
C ASN A 113 -6.75 2.25 -6.95
N TYR A 114 -7.97 1.78 -7.15
CA TYR A 114 -8.66 0.94 -6.17
C TYR A 114 -8.63 -0.52 -6.62
N THR A 115 -8.78 -1.43 -5.67
CA THR A 115 -9.06 -2.83 -5.93
C THR A 115 -10.32 -3.23 -5.21
N ALA A 116 -11.22 -3.94 -5.92
CA ALA A 116 -12.43 -4.51 -5.35
C ALA A 116 -12.44 -6.00 -5.64
N SER A 117 -12.61 -6.83 -4.60
CA SER A 117 -12.48 -8.28 -4.75
C SER A 117 -13.31 -9.05 -3.75
N LYS A 118 -13.75 -10.24 -4.14
CA LYS A 118 -14.48 -11.21 -3.30
C LYS A 118 -13.70 -12.51 -3.18
N LYS A 119 -14.42 -13.58 -2.90
CA LYS A 119 -13.92 -14.93 -2.69
C LYS A 119 -12.86 -15.35 -3.75
N GLU A 120 -11.83 -16.01 -3.26
CA GLU A 120 -10.74 -16.59 -4.07
C GLU A 120 -9.82 -15.59 -4.78
N ALA A 121 -10.03 -14.31 -4.57
CA ALA A 121 -9.11 -13.29 -5.06
C ALA A 121 -7.76 -13.35 -4.35
N PHE A 122 -6.70 -13.10 -5.09
CA PHE A 122 -5.34 -12.96 -4.55
C PHE A 122 -4.57 -11.90 -5.34
N PHE A 123 -3.51 -11.40 -4.76
CA PHE A 123 -2.49 -10.60 -5.43
C PHE A 123 -1.15 -11.29 -5.32
N GLU A 124 -0.46 -11.43 -6.43
CA GLU A 124 0.89 -12.00 -6.46
C GLU A 124 1.91 -11.09 -5.74
N PRO A 125 3.02 -11.68 -5.28
CA PRO A 125 4.11 -10.93 -4.68
C PRO A 125 4.70 -9.90 -5.66
N HIS A 126 4.59 -8.62 -5.32
CA HIS A 126 5.05 -7.50 -6.11
C HIS A 126 5.65 -6.40 -5.23
N TYR A 127 6.24 -5.40 -5.86
CA TYR A 127 6.72 -4.16 -5.26
C TYR A 127 6.45 -2.99 -6.21
N HIS A 128 6.53 -1.79 -5.70
CA HIS A 128 6.28 -0.60 -6.51
C HIS A 128 7.58 0.02 -7.00
N THR A 129 7.57 0.46 -8.24
CA THR A 129 8.66 1.22 -8.87
C THR A 129 8.20 2.64 -9.17
N GLY A 130 9.16 3.56 -9.30
CA GLY A 130 8.85 4.94 -9.66
C GLY A 130 8.28 5.80 -8.52
N CYS A 131 8.25 5.29 -7.28
CA CYS A 131 7.89 6.05 -6.09
C CYS A 131 8.82 5.70 -4.92
N LYS A 132 8.79 6.51 -3.86
CA LYS A 132 9.60 6.27 -2.65
C LYS A 132 8.85 5.41 -1.64
N PHE A 133 7.57 5.70 -1.46
CA PHE A 133 6.71 4.96 -0.53
C PHE A 133 5.38 4.63 -1.20
N SER A 134 4.73 3.63 -0.67
CA SER A 134 3.39 3.21 -1.06
C SER A 134 2.47 3.22 0.15
N MET A 135 1.19 3.41 -0.11
CA MET A 135 0.13 3.34 0.89
C MET A 135 -0.95 2.37 0.42
N VAL A 136 -1.48 1.60 1.36
CA VAL A 136 -2.71 0.83 1.19
C VAL A 136 -3.72 1.30 2.24
N HIS A 137 -4.91 1.71 1.79
CA HIS A 137 -6.05 2.05 2.63
C HIS A 137 -7.13 0.99 2.50
N TYR A 138 -7.57 0.43 3.61
CA TYR A 138 -8.61 -0.61 3.68
C TYR A 138 -9.99 0.05 3.83
N VAL A 139 -10.55 0.55 2.73
CA VAL A 139 -11.80 1.35 2.74
C VAL A 139 -13.01 0.51 3.16
N GLN A 140 -13.07 -0.76 2.71
CA GLN A 140 -14.04 -1.76 3.16
C GLN A 140 -13.31 -3.06 3.41
N PHE A 141 -13.34 -3.52 4.66
CA PHE A 141 -12.52 -4.63 5.09
C PHE A 141 -13.11 -5.37 6.29
N ASN A 142 -13.25 -6.69 6.18
CA ASN A 142 -13.63 -7.54 7.29
C ASN A 142 -12.46 -8.45 7.69
N PRO A 143 -11.74 -8.18 8.80
CA PRO A 143 -10.56 -8.94 9.20
C PRO A 143 -10.82 -10.42 9.50
N LYS A 144 -12.07 -10.81 9.74
CA LYS A 144 -12.45 -12.20 9.99
C LYS A 144 -12.61 -13.01 8.70
N GLU A 145 -12.85 -12.35 7.58
CA GLU A 145 -13.18 -13.00 6.30
C GLU A 145 -12.12 -12.74 5.23
N THR A 146 -11.34 -11.66 5.36
CA THR A 146 -10.40 -11.23 4.31
C THR A 146 -8.97 -11.18 4.81
N SER A 147 -8.01 -11.27 3.89
CA SER A 147 -6.60 -11.09 4.20
C SER A 147 -6.18 -9.63 4.04
N GLY A 148 -5.45 -9.12 5.03
CA GLY A 148 -4.65 -7.91 4.86
C GLY A 148 -3.43 -8.15 3.98
N THR A 149 -2.68 -7.09 3.69
CA THR A 149 -1.42 -7.16 2.96
C THR A 149 -0.39 -7.95 3.77
N VAL A 150 0.27 -8.90 3.10
CA VAL A 150 1.37 -9.70 3.64
C VAL A 150 2.68 -9.16 3.08
N PHE A 151 3.60 -8.79 3.94
CA PHE A 151 4.93 -8.32 3.60
C PHE A 151 5.91 -9.50 3.61
N MET A 152 6.84 -9.51 2.67
CA MET A 152 7.88 -10.53 2.55
C MET A 152 9.21 -9.99 3.08
N ASN A 153 9.90 -10.81 3.85
CA ASN A 153 11.22 -10.45 4.38
C ASN A 153 12.23 -10.28 3.22
N PRO A 154 12.83 -9.09 3.04
CA PRO A 154 13.78 -8.84 1.96
C PRO A 154 15.10 -9.60 2.12
N TYR A 155 15.37 -10.16 3.31
CA TYR A 155 16.63 -10.84 3.65
C TYR A 155 16.54 -12.37 3.57
N LEU A 156 15.59 -12.90 2.80
CA LEU A 156 15.35 -14.35 2.67
C LEU A 156 16.53 -15.16 2.10
N HIS A 157 17.49 -14.51 1.48
CA HIS A 157 18.63 -15.19 0.84
C HIS A 157 19.72 -15.64 1.81
N ASN A 158 19.57 -15.35 3.09
CA ASN A 158 20.61 -15.65 4.06
C ASN A 158 20.39 -17.07 4.60
N GLU A 159 21.24 -18.03 4.24
CA GLU A 159 21.20 -19.42 4.72
C GLU A 159 21.14 -19.52 6.25
N TYR A 160 21.71 -18.55 6.95
CA TYR A 160 21.64 -18.39 8.40
C TYR A 160 20.19 -18.44 8.93
N TRP A 161 19.21 -18.04 8.13
CA TRP A 161 17.79 -18.02 8.52
C TRP A 161 17.07 -19.35 8.28
N GLN A 162 17.67 -20.34 7.67
CA GLN A 162 17.04 -21.67 7.51
C GLN A 162 16.81 -22.36 8.86
N GLU A 163 17.59 -22.03 9.89
CA GLU A 163 17.41 -22.52 11.25
C GLU A 163 16.29 -21.84 12.03
N ARG A 164 15.65 -20.82 11.49
CA ARG A 164 14.58 -20.04 12.16
C ARG A 164 13.44 -20.88 12.71
N ARG A 165 13.09 -21.96 12.03
CA ARG A 165 12.03 -22.87 12.50
C ARG A 165 12.35 -23.52 13.85
N HIS A 166 13.61 -23.75 14.10
CA HIS A 166 14.08 -24.30 15.37
C HIS A 166 14.11 -23.23 16.46
N ILE A 167 14.52 -22.01 16.11
CA ILE A 167 14.55 -20.87 17.03
C ILE A 167 13.16 -20.54 17.53
N ARG A 168 12.16 -20.50 16.67
CA ARG A 168 10.75 -20.23 17.06
C ARG A 168 10.22 -21.17 18.15
N LYS A 169 10.57 -22.45 18.09
CA LYS A 169 10.10 -23.45 19.05
C LYS A 169 10.76 -23.29 20.43
N ASN A 170 12.01 -22.82 20.46
CA ASN A 170 12.86 -22.95 21.63
C ASN A 170 13.00 -21.67 22.45
N ILE A 171 12.72 -20.49 21.90
CA ILE A 171 12.94 -19.21 22.60
C ILE A 171 11.68 -18.43 22.94
N GLY A 172 10.49 -19.03 22.79
CA GLY A 172 9.23 -18.40 23.20
C GLY A 172 8.97 -17.06 22.50
N VAL A 173 9.35 -16.96 21.24
CA VAL A 173 9.20 -15.73 20.46
C VAL A 173 7.74 -15.33 20.38
N THR A 174 7.46 -14.09 20.75
CA THR A 174 6.13 -13.49 20.66
C THR A 174 5.89 -12.97 19.25
N ASP A 175 4.62 -12.86 18.84
CA ASP A 175 4.20 -12.24 17.55
C ASP A 175 4.37 -10.70 17.61
N ASP A 176 5.49 -10.23 18.14
CA ASP A 176 5.85 -8.83 18.18
C ASP A 176 6.68 -8.45 16.95
N VAL A 177 6.43 -7.27 16.38
CA VAL A 177 7.16 -6.77 15.21
C VAL A 177 8.66 -6.61 15.46
N SER A 178 9.10 -6.43 16.71
CA SER A 178 10.52 -6.42 17.08
C SER A 178 11.22 -7.75 16.81
N HIS A 179 10.46 -8.85 16.74
CA HIS A 179 10.94 -10.17 16.37
C HIS A 179 10.68 -10.53 14.89
N SER A 180 10.24 -9.56 14.08
CA SER A 180 9.95 -9.78 12.66
C SER A 180 11.12 -10.38 11.86
N TRP A 181 12.35 -10.13 12.29
CA TRP A 181 13.58 -10.63 11.66
C TRP A 181 13.65 -12.15 11.52
N ILE A 182 12.91 -12.93 12.36
CA ILE A 182 12.84 -14.38 12.28
C ILE A 182 11.71 -14.91 11.39
N TYR A 183 10.85 -14.05 10.87
CA TYR A 183 9.71 -14.44 10.05
C TYR A 183 10.00 -14.19 8.57
N ASP A 184 9.54 -15.10 7.73
CA ASP A 184 9.64 -14.97 6.27
C ASP A 184 8.61 -13.98 5.73
N GLU A 185 7.49 -13.89 6.44
CA GLU A 185 6.36 -13.06 6.09
C GLU A 185 5.81 -12.37 7.35
N TRP A 186 5.27 -11.18 7.15
CA TRP A 186 4.60 -10.46 8.22
C TRP A 186 3.28 -9.87 7.74
N LYS A 187 2.26 -10.02 8.55
CA LYS A 187 0.94 -9.40 8.32
C LYS A 187 0.55 -8.61 9.55
N PHE A 188 0.29 -7.33 9.35
CA PHE A 188 -0.27 -6.51 10.42
C PHE A 188 -1.76 -6.79 10.61
N PRO A 189 -2.25 -6.80 11.84
CA PRO A 189 -3.68 -6.82 12.10
C PRO A 189 -4.26 -5.46 11.69
N VAL A 190 -5.06 -5.47 10.64
CA VAL A 190 -5.73 -4.28 10.10
C VAL A 190 -7.23 -4.44 10.18
N GLU A 191 -7.90 -3.32 10.28
CA GLU A 191 -9.35 -3.19 10.26
C GLU A 191 -9.79 -2.25 9.13
N GLU A 192 -11.09 -2.08 9.00
CA GLU A 192 -11.66 -1.10 8.08
C GLU A 192 -11.20 0.32 8.46
N ASP A 193 -10.92 1.13 7.44
CA ASP A 193 -10.34 2.48 7.49
C ASP A 193 -8.87 2.55 7.96
N ASP A 194 -8.21 1.42 8.18
CA ASP A 194 -6.76 1.44 8.42
C ASP A 194 -5.98 1.76 7.15
N ILE A 195 -4.85 2.46 7.36
CA ILE A 195 -3.87 2.79 6.34
C ILE A 195 -2.53 2.17 6.77
N ILE A 196 -1.82 1.57 5.83
CA ILE A 196 -0.42 1.21 5.98
C ILE A 196 0.42 2.00 4.99
N ILE A 197 1.45 2.73 5.47
CA ILE A 197 2.46 3.38 4.64
C ILE A 197 3.78 2.64 4.83
N PHE A 198 4.45 2.34 3.73
CA PHE A 198 5.67 1.52 3.71
C PHE A 198 6.58 1.90 2.53
N PRO A 199 7.90 1.57 2.60
CA PRO A 199 8.81 1.76 1.49
C PRO A 199 8.38 0.98 0.24
N ALA A 200 8.32 1.65 -0.91
CA ALA A 200 7.83 1.10 -2.17
C ALA A 200 8.55 -0.19 -2.63
N PRO A 201 9.87 -0.39 -2.38
CA PRO A 201 10.56 -1.63 -2.73
C PRO A 201 10.20 -2.84 -1.85
N LEU A 202 9.48 -2.64 -0.73
CA LEU A 202 9.11 -3.73 0.15
C LEU A 202 8.10 -4.66 -0.53
N LYS A 203 8.56 -5.89 -0.82
CA LYS A 203 7.76 -6.88 -1.53
C LYS A 203 6.57 -7.32 -0.68
N HIS A 204 5.39 -7.35 -1.29
CA HIS A 204 4.16 -7.68 -0.60
C HIS A 204 3.13 -8.32 -1.53
N TYR A 205 2.11 -8.93 -0.94
CA TYR A 205 1.06 -9.63 -1.67
C TYR A 205 -0.22 -9.77 -0.83
N VAL A 206 -1.29 -10.30 -1.43
CA VAL A 206 -2.54 -10.64 -0.74
C VAL A 206 -2.83 -12.12 -0.94
N LYS A 207 -2.97 -12.86 0.16
CA LYS A 207 -3.34 -14.29 0.12
C LYS A 207 -4.78 -14.46 -0.32
N THR A 208 -5.06 -15.56 -0.98
CA THR A 208 -6.43 -16.04 -1.24
C THR A 208 -7.23 -16.09 0.06
N TYR A 209 -8.48 -15.69 0.01
CA TYR A 209 -9.37 -15.68 1.18
C TYR A 209 -10.80 -16.12 0.79
N PRO A 210 -11.55 -16.70 1.74
CA PRO A 210 -12.86 -17.28 1.45
C PRO A 210 -14.03 -16.29 1.54
N SER A 211 -13.80 -14.98 1.61
CA SER A 211 -14.82 -13.99 1.89
C SER A 211 -15.92 -13.88 0.84
N LYS A 212 -17.15 -13.70 1.31
CA LYS A 212 -18.28 -13.28 0.48
C LYS A 212 -18.46 -11.75 0.47
N THR A 213 -17.86 -11.07 1.44
CA THR A 213 -17.89 -9.60 1.56
C THR A 213 -16.91 -8.98 0.57
N LEU A 214 -17.34 -7.94 -0.12
CA LEU A 214 -16.47 -7.18 -1.01
C LEU A 214 -15.36 -6.53 -0.20
N ARG A 215 -14.11 -6.83 -0.53
CA ARG A 215 -12.93 -6.15 -0.01
C ARG A 215 -12.59 -5.00 -0.95
N VAL A 216 -12.50 -3.79 -0.41
CA VAL A 216 -12.12 -2.60 -1.18
C VAL A 216 -10.87 -1.98 -0.56
N THR A 217 -9.83 -1.82 -1.37
CA THR A 217 -8.63 -1.06 -0.99
C THR A 217 -8.31 0.00 -2.01
N ILE A 218 -7.67 1.08 -1.57
CA ILE A 218 -7.13 2.14 -2.41
C ILE A 218 -5.62 2.15 -2.21
N SER A 219 -4.88 2.15 -3.32
CA SER A 219 -3.43 2.23 -3.34
C SER A 219 -2.98 3.61 -3.76
N MET A 220 -1.96 4.13 -3.08
CA MET A 220 -1.39 5.44 -3.35
C MET A 220 0.14 5.35 -3.38
N ASN A 221 0.75 6.04 -4.32
CA ASN A 221 2.18 6.26 -4.39
C ASN A 221 2.54 7.63 -3.78
N ILE A 222 3.67 7.66 -3.07
CA ILE A 222 4.20 8.87 -2.44
C ILE A 222 5.59 9.11 -2.99
N GLN A 223 5.81 10.31 -3.54
CA GLN A 223 7.08 10.78 -4.05
C GLN A 223 7.63 11.88 -3.14
N LEU A 224 8.95 11.86 -2.96
CA LEU A 224 9.68 12.97 -2.33
C LEU A 224 10.47 13.66 -3.42
N ILE A 225 10.23 14.95 -3.60
CA ILE A 225 10.94 15.79 -4.55
C ILE A 225 11.72 16.83 -3.73
N ASP A 226 13.03 16.77 -3.84
CA ASP A 226 13.90 17.82 -3.30
C ASP A 226 13.61 19.12 -4.03
N LYS A 227 13.38 20.19 -3.29
CA LYS A 227 13.11 21.51 -3.88
C LYS A 227 14.29 22.03 -4.71
N ASP A 228 15.49 21.67 -4.32
CA ASP A 228 16.71 22.06 -5.04
C ASP A 228 16.92 21.22 -6.29
N PHE A 229 16.52 19.93 -6.27
CA PHE A 229 16.53 19.04 -7.44
C PHE A 229 15.41 19.30 -8.45
N ALA A 230 14.30 19.90 -8.04
CA ALA A 230 13.22 20.25 -8.95
C ALA A 230 13.69 21.25 -10.03
N THR A 231 14.58 22.14 -9.68
CA THR A 231 15.20 23.11 -10.60
C THR A 231 16.17 22.41 -11.57
N ILE A 232 17.05 21.56 -11.06
CA ILE A 232 18.02 20.79 -11.87
C ILE A 232 17.31 19.77 -12.76
N GLY A 233 16.25 19.12 -12.26
CA GLY A 233 15.46 18.14 -13.03
C GLY A 233 14.67 18.76 -14.19
N SER A 234 14.23 20.01 -14.07
CA SER A 234 13.59 20.75 -15.18
C SER A 234 14.60 21.14 -16.25
N GLU A 235 15.81 21.51 -15.87
CA GLU A 235 16.91 21.82 -16.80
C GLU A 235 17.35 20.56 -17.56
N LEU A 236 17.56 19.43 -16.88
CA LEU A 236 17.91 18.15 -17.52
C LEU A 236 16.80 17.59 -18.41
N ARG A 237 15.53 17.83 -18.10
CA ARG A 237 14.41 17.45 -18.99
C ARG A 237 14.36 18.34 -20.22
N SER A 238 14.66 19.63 -20.10
CA SER A 238 14.76 20.55 -21.23
C SER A 238 15.91 20.19 -22.16
N GLU A 239 17.05 19.79 -21.62
CA GLU A 239 18.19 19.30 -22.40
C GLU A 239 17.89 17.99 -23.11
N ARG A 240 17.25 17.01 -22.46
CA ARG A 240 16.84 15.76 -23.14
C ARG A 240 15.83 15.97 -24.25
N SER A 241 14.95 16.96 -24.16
CA SER A 241 14.00 17.29 -25.23
C SER A 241 14.68 17.90 -26.45
N MET A 242 15.85 18.54 -26.28
CA MET A 242 16.64 19.05 -27.38
C MET A 242 17.39 17.96 -28.19
N PHE A 243 17.68 16.80 -27.57
CA PHE A 243 18.34 15.68 -28.25
C PHE A 243 17.37 14.72 -28.95
N GLN A 244 16.07 14.91 -28.84
CA GLN A 244 15.03 14.06 -29.47
C GLN A 244 14.37 14.70 -30.69
N LYS A 245 15.01 15.63 -31.38
CA LYS A 245 14.53 16.03 -32.72
C LYS A 245 14.91 14.95 -33.72
N PRO A 246 13.94 14.31 -34.40
CA PRO A 246 14.27 13.41 -35.48
C PRO A 246 14.91 14.25 -36.59
N THR A 247 16.11 13.89 -36.97
CA THR A 247 16.70 14.33 -38.25
C THR A 247 15.83 13.75 -39.36
N SER A 248 14.99 14.60 -39.91
CA SER A 248 14.32 14.31 -41.20
C SER A 248 15.39 14.24 -42.28
N GLY A 249 15.69 13.05 -42.74
CA GLY A 249 16.35 12.74 -44.01
C GLY A 249 15.39 11.93 -44.82
#